data_45f374cbbfcf466032cac5a9f60e2b4f
#
_entry.id   45f374cbbfcf466032cac5a9f60e2b4f
#
_cell.length_a   1.000
_cell.length_b   1.000
_cell.length_c   1.000
_cell.angle_alpha   90.00
_cell.angle_beta   90.00
_cell.angle_gamma   90.00
#
_symmetry.space_group_name_H-M   'P 1'
#
loop_
_entity.id
_entity.type
_entity.pdbx_description
1 polymer ?
#
loop_
_entity_poly.entity_id
_entity_poly.type
_entity_poly.pdbx_seq_one_letter_code
_entity_poly.pdbx_strand_id
1 'polypeptide(L)'
;TAALFLLMGLKEYVKTNVMFPRVNVRVHIIGKLGEKNNTTSYSNTLKQDFIKLREKAHHSVYSNDSSAEHIWVTLTLLLQNTGGFVVFLTILSPLDSRILLLVVLTCFLGFLVSRYANNWRYEHREEEEQLYAKKIYIRQKAESLTLAKDIRIFGLQNWMDEINHAIHNTYLDFRLRCEKVLLLGDITDVILTIARNGIAYAYLLHLTLTKGLSVSQFLLYFTAFSTFTTW
;
A
#
# COMPACT_ATOMS: atom_id res chain seq x y z
N THR A 1 -31.43 -6.24 12.57
CA THR A 1 -30.95 -7.44 11.79
C THR A 1 -31.21 -7.27 10.31
N ALA A 2 -32.43 -6.99 9.82
CA ALA A 2 -32.74 -6.82 8.39
C ALA A 2 -31.93 -5.69 7.73
N ALA A 3 -31.77 -4.54 8.38
CA ALA A 3 -30.96 -3.42 7.88
C ALA A 3 -29.48 -3.80 7.66
N LEU A 4 -28.91 -4.63 8.54
CA LEU A 4 -27.53 -5.10 8.40
C LEU A 4 -27.37 -6.02 7.16
N PHE A 5 -28.33 -6.90 6.90
CA PHE A 5 -28.31 -7.75 5.71
C PHE A 5 -28.45 -6.93 4.44
N LEU A 6 -29.29 -5.90 4.42
CA LEU A 6 -29.42 -4.98 3.28
C LEU A 6 -28.11 -4.20 3.03
N LEU A 7 -27.47 -3.71 4.09
CA LEU A 7 -26.18 -3.01 3.97
C LEU A 7 -25.06 -3.93 3.49
N MET A 8 -25.00 -5.19 3.96
CA MET A 8 -24.06 -6.18 3.47
C MET A 8 -24.30 -6.52 2.00
N GLY A 9 -25.57 -6.71 1.60
CA GLY A 9 -25.96 -6.95 0.21
C GLY A 9 -25.58 -5.78 -0.70
N LEU A 10 -25.84 -4.55 -0.29
CA LEU A 10 -25.43 -3.33 -1.00
C LEU A 10 -23.90 -3.23 -1.14
N LYS A 11 -23.16 -3.53 -0.07
CA LYS A 11 -21.70 -3.53 -0.09
C LYS A 11 -21.14 -4.50 -1.12
N GLU A 12 -21.63 -5.76 -1.14
CA GLU A 12 -21.17 -6.76 -2.11
C GLU A 12 -21.63 -6.43 -3.54
N TYR A 13 -22.82 -5.90 -3.72
CA TYR A 13 -23.30 -5.40 -5.01
C TYR A 13 -22.39 -4.30 -5.56
N VAL A 14 -22.10 -3.28 -4.77
CA VAL A 14 -21.21 -2.18 -5.17
C VAL A 14 -19.81 -2.71 -5.47
N LYS A 15 -19.24 -3.56 -4.62
CA LYS A 15 -17.91 -4.15 -4.81
C LYS A 15 -17.80 -4.91 -6.13
N THR A 16 -18.81 -5.70 -6.49
CA THR A 16 -18.81 -6.48 -7.73
C THR A 16 -18.99 -5.57 -8.95
N ASN A 17 -19.89 -4.59 -8.89
CA ASN A 17 -20.17 -3.71 -10.02
C ASN A 17 -19.08 -2.64 -10.27
N VAL A 18 -18.26 -2.29 -9.28
CA VAL A 18 -17.14 -1.35 -9.45
C VAL A 18 -15.96 -2.00 -10.18
N MET A 19 -15.85 -3.33 -10.17
CA MET A 19 -14.71 -4.04 -10.80
C MET A 19 -14.65 -3.82 -12.32
N PHE A 20 -15.77 -3.95 -13.02
CA PHE A 20 -15.81 -3.82 -14.49
C PHE A 20 -15.45 -2.43 -15.00
N PRO A 21 -16.00 -1.32 -14.46
CA PRO A 21 -15.59 0.03 -14.85
C PRO A 21 -14.10 0.29 -14.62
N ARG A 22 -13.52 -0.22 -13.52
CA ARG A 22 -12.07 -0.09 -13.22
C ARG A 22 -11.22 -0.76 -14.29
N VAL A 23 -11.55 -2.01 -14.63
CA VAL A 23 -10.85 -2.75 -15.69
C VAL A 23 -11.00 -2.04 -17.04
N ASN A 24 -12.19 -1.49 -17.35
CA ASN A 24 -12.42 -0.77 -18.59
C ASN A 24 -11.57 0.51 -18.71
N VAL A 25 -11.43 1.29 -17.62
CA VAL A 25 -10.51 2.44 -17.59
C VAL A 25 -9.08 2.01 -17.86
N ARG A 26 -8.63 0.91 -17.24
CA ARG A 26 -7.29 0.37 -17.46
C ARG A 26 -7.07 -0.07 -18.91
N VAL A 27 -8.02 -0.80 -19.48
CA VAL A 27 -7.98 -1.23 -20.90
C VAL A 27 -7.94 -0.03 -21.84
N HIS A 28 -8.68 1.04 -21.54
CA HIS A 28 -8.63 2.28 -22.33
C HIS A 28 -7.23 2.94 -22.28
N ILE A 29 -6.59 2.98 -21.12
CA ILE A 29 -5.22 3.50 -20.97
C ILE A 29 -4.22 2.62 -21.76
N ILE A 30 -4.37 1.28 -21.71
CA ILE A 30 -3.56 0.35 -22.49
C ILE A 30 -3.72 0.62 -24.00
N GLY A 31 -4.96 0.85 -24.45
CA GLY A 31 -5.26 1.21 -25.83
C GLY A 31 -4.54 2.49 -26.27
N LYS A 32 -4.59 3.54 -25.44
CA LYS A 32 -3.85 4.80 -25.70
C LYS A 32 -2.33 4.63 -25.72
N LEU A 33 -1.78 3.76 -24.87
CA LEU A 33 -0.35 3.42 -24.91
C LEU A 33 0.02 2.71 -26.20
N GLY A 34 -0.80 1.75 -26.66
CA GLY A 34 -0.64 1.08 -27.95
C GLY A 34 -0.69 2.06 -29.13
N GLU A 35 -1.70 2.93 -29.15
CA GLU A 35 -1.82 3.99 -30.17
C GLU A 35 -0.57 4.90 -30.19
N LYS A 36 -0.12 5.35 -29.02
CA LYS A 36 1.08 6.20 -28.92
C LYS A 36 2.34 5.48 -29.41
N ASN A 37 2.51 4.21 -29.10
CA ASN A 37 3.64 3.42 -29.59
C ASN A 37 3.60 3.29 -31.10
N ASN A 38 2.45 3.11 -31.70
CA ASN A 38 2.28 2.92 -33.16
C ASN A 38 2.37 4.23 -33.94
N THR A 39 1.99 5.37 -33.36
CA THR A 39 2.01 6.67 -34.02
C THR A 39 3.31 7.47 -33.79
N THR A 40 4.16 7.01 -32.89
CA THR A 40 5.45 7.66 -32.63
C THR A 40 6.43 7.40 -33.79
N SER A 41 7.22 8.43 -34.17
CA SER A 41 8.23 8.30 -35.20
C SER A 41 9.30 7.25 -34.83
N TYR A 42 9.77 6.48 -35.81
CA TYR A 42 10.76 5.43 -35.59
C TYR A 42 12.03 5.92 -34.90
N SER A 43 12.50 7.13 -35.23
CA SER A 43 13.64 7.74 -34.56
C SER A 43 13.46 7.94 -33.05
N ASN A 44 12.23 8.18 -32.59
CA ASN A 44 11.96 8.29 -31.16
C ASN A 44 11.95 6.93 -30.46
N THR A 45 11.49 5.86 -31.15
CA THR A 45 11.46 4.50 -30.56
C THR A 45 12.86 3.95 -30.25
N LEU A 46 13.89 4.50 -30.88
CA LEU A 46 15.31 4.14 -30.64
C LEU A 46 15.93 4.91 -29.46
N LYS A 47 15.29 5.98 -28.98
CA LYS A 47 15.82 6.77 -27.86
C LYS A 47 15.67 6.03 -26.55
N GLN A 48 16.72 5.96 -25.77
CA GLN A 48 16.74 5.30 -24.45
C GLN A 48 15.66 5.88 -23.50
N ASP A 49 15.46 7.19 -23.53
CA ASP A 49 14.46 7.85 -22.68
C ASP A 49 13.03 7.46 -23.06
N PHE A 50 12.75 7.29 -24.36
CA PHE A 50 11.46 6.80 -24.81
C PHE A 50 11.24 5.35 -24.38
N ILE A 51 12.25 4.50 -24.49
CA ILE A 51 12.16 3.10 -24.05
C ILE A 51 11.86 3.03 -22.55
N LYS A 52 12.59 3.79 -21.72
CA LYS A 52 12.36 3.86 -20.27
C LYS A 52 10.96 4.36 -19.93
N LEU A 53 10.48 5.43 -20.57
CA LEU A 53 9.14 5.97 -20.36
C LEU A 53 8.05 4.97 -20.77
N ARG A 54 8.25 4.27 -21.89
CA ARG A 54 7.33 3.23 -22.35
C ARG A 54 7.24 2.07 -21.35
N GLU A 55 8.37 1.58 -20.85
CA GLU A 55 8.41 0.53 -19.84
C GLU A 55 7.73 0.98 -18.54
N LYS A 56 8.01 2.19 -18.09
CA LYS A 56 7.36 2.77 -16.90
C LYS A 56 5.85 2.90 -17.07
N ALA A 57 5.39 3.35 -18.23
CA ALA A 57 3.98 3.43 -18.58
C ALA A 57 3.34 2.03 -18.65
N HIS A 58 4.04 1.05 -19.21
CA HIS A 58 3.60 -0.34 -19.27
C HIS A 58 3.43 -0.92 -17.86
N HIS A 59 4.43 -0.78 -16.99
CA HIS A 59 4.35 -1.23 -15.60
C HIS A 59 3.20 -0.61 -14.81
N SER A 60 2.79 0.61 -15.15
CA SER A 60 1.70 1.30 -14.46
C SER A 60 0.30 0.77 -14.76
N VAL A 61 0.12 -0.06 -15.80
CA VAL A 61 -1.21 -0.50 -16.27
C VAL A 61 -1.36 -2.00 -16.53
N TYR A 62 -0.27 -2.76 -16.70
CA TYR A 62 -0.34 -4.16 -17.19
C TYR A 62 -0.53 -5.23 -16.11
N SER A 63 -0.59 -4.89 -14.83
CA SER A 63 -0.87 -5.85 -13.78
C SER A 63 -2.06 -5.43 -12.92
N ASN A 64 -2.65 -6.39 -12.20
CA ASN A 64 -3.70 -6.11 -11.22
C ASN A 64 -3.17 -5.34 -10.01
N ASP A 65 -1.84 -5.37 -9.77
CA ASP A 65 -1.15 -4.60 -8.75
C ASP A 65 -0.54 -3.30 -9.29
N SER A 66 -0.96 -2.90 -10.51
CA SER A 66 -0.48 -1.67 -11.12
C SER A 66 -1.03 -0.42 -10.45
N SER A 67 -0.33 0.70 -10.60
CA SER A 67 -0.74 1.99 -10.04
C SER A 67 -2.12 2.43 -10.51
N ALA A 68 -2.51 2.08 -11.74
CA ALA A 68 -3.82 2.38 -12.31
C ALA A 68 -4.96 1.66 -11.57
N GLU A 69 -4.70 0.50 -10.99
CA GLU A 69 -5.65 -0.28 -10.20
C GLU A 69 -5.62 0.13 -8.72
N HIS A 70 -4.42 0.32 -8.17
CA HIS A 70 -4.24 0.71 -6.77
C HIS A 70 -4.84 2.08 -6.41
N ILE A 71 -4.91 3.02 -7.35
CA ILE A 71 -5.52 4.34 -7.09
C ILE A 71 -6.98 4.21 -6.64
N TRP A 72 -7.74 3.29 -7.23
CA TRP A 72 -9.14 3.07 -6.86
C TRP A 72 -9.29 2.44 -5.48
N VAL A 73 -8.42 1.48 -5.16
CA VAL A 73 -8.37 0.86 -3.83
C VAL A 73 -8.05 1.92 -2.79
N THR A 74 -7.01 2.73 -3.04
CA THR A 74 -6.58 3.79 -2.12
C THR A 74 -7.66 4.85 -1.90
N LEU A 75 -8.34 5.29 -2.98
CA LEU A 75 -9.45 6.25 -2.87
C LEU A 75 -10.63 5.68 -2.08
N THR A 76 -10.98 4.42 -2.32
CA THR A 76 -12.05 3.75 -1.59
C THR A 76 -11.72 3.63 -0.11
N LEU A 77 -10.50 3.22 0.22
CA LEU A 77 -10.02 3.14 1.61
C LEU A 77 -9.99 4.53 2.26
N LEU A 78 -9.54 5.56 1.55
CA LEU A 78 -9.52 6.93 2.06
C LEU A 78 -10.94 7.40 2.42
N LEU A 79 -11.91 7.21 1.53
CA LEU A 79 -13.31 7.58 1.78
C LEU A 79 -13.89 6.79 2.96
N GLN A 80 -13.64 5.49 3.01
CA GLN A 80 -14.09 4.61 4.08
C GLN A 80 -13.49 5.03 5.42
N ASN A 81 -12.19 5.27 5.48
CA ASN A 81 -11.48 5.67 6.69
C ASN A 81 -11.92 7.06 7.16
N THR A 82 -12.09 8.01 6.24
CA THR A 82 -12.59 9.35 6.57
C THR A 82 -14.01 9.30 7.14
N GLY A 83 -14.90 8.54 6.49
CA GLY A 83 -16.27 8.34 6.98
C GLY A 83 -16.30 7.66 8.34
N GLY A 84 -15.51 6.59 8.53
CA GLY A 84 -15.38 5.89 9.82
C GLY A 84 -14.84 6.82 10.91
N PHE A 85 -13.81 7.60 10.61
CA PHE A 85 -13.25 8.57 11.54
C PHE A 85 -14.31 9.58 12.03
N VAL A 86 -15.10 10.16 11.13
CA VAL A 86 -16.17 11.10 11.48
C VAL A 86 -17.22 10.43 12.35
N VAL A 87 -17.69 9.24 12.00
CA VAL A 87 -18.68 8.49 12.78
C VAL A 87 -18.18 8.18 14.18
N PHE A 88 -16.95 7.68 14.32
CA PHE A 88 -16.38 7.37 15.63
C PHE A 88 -16.10 8.60 16.48
N LEU A 89 -15.70 9.72 15.87
CA LEU A 89 -15.58 11.00 16.58
C LEU A 89 -16.93 11.45 17.16
N THR A 90 -18.02 11.30 16.39
CA THR A 90 -19.36 11.66 16.91
C THR A 90 -19.81 10.75 18.05
N ILE A 91 -19.52 9.44 17.99
CA ILE A 91 -19.81 8.49 19.08
C ILE A 91 -18.98 8.81 20.33
N LEU A 92 -17.74 9.21 20.18
CA LEU A 92 -16.83 9.55 21.29
C LEU A 92 -17.02 10.97 21.81
N SER A 93 -17.74 11.83 21.09
CA SER A 93 -17.97 13.24 21.46
C SER A 93 -18.57 13.47 22.85
N PRO A 94 -19.46 12.59 23.41
CA PRO A 94 -19.97 12.75 24.78
C PRO A 94 -18.94 12.42 25.88
N LEU A 95 -17.81 11.81 25.51
CA LEU A 95 -16.72 11.58 26.45
C LEU A 95 -15.91 12.86 26.71
N ASP A 96 -15.04 12.80 27.73
CA ASP A 96 -14.16 13.91 28.08
C ASP A 96 -13.28 14.33 26.88
N SER A 97 -13.27 15.61 26.59
CA SER A 97 -12.49 16.24 25.52
C SER A 97 -10.98 15.90 25.58
N ARG A 98 -10.45 15.60 26.77
CA ARG A 98 -9.04 15.20 26.96
C ARG A 98 -8.67 13.90 26.27
N ILE A 99 -9.58 12.92 26.25
CA ILE A 99 -9.34 11.65 25.58
C ILE A 99 -9.38 11.82 24.08
N LEU A 100 -10.34 12.60 23.61
CA LEU A 100 -10.45 12.91 22.20
C LEU A 100 -9.17 13.59 21.67
N LEU A 101 -8.63 14.50 22.46
CA LEU A 101 -7.34 15.15 22.15
C LEU A 101 -6.18 14.15 22.13
N LEU A 102 -6.12 13.24 23.11
CA LEU A 102 -5.09 12.19 23.17
C LEU A 102 -5.15 11.28 21.94
N VAL A 103 -6.36 10.87 21.53
CA VAL A 103 -6.55 10.04 20.34
C VAL A 103 -6.07 10.77 19.09
N VAL A 104 -6.47 12.03 18.90
CA VAL A 104 -6.04 12.83 17.75
C VAL A 104 -4.52 13.02 17.74
N LEU A 105 -3.93 13.31 18.90
CA LEU A 105 -2.48 13.49 19.03
C LEU A 105 -1.71 12.21 18.65
N THR A 106 -2.14 11.05 19.16
CA THR A 106 -1.49 9.77 18.83
C THR A 106 -1.64 9.40 17.36
N CYS A 107 -2.79 9.67 16.74
CA CYS A 107 -2.98 9.49 15.31
C CYS A 107 -2.07 10.41 14.48
N PHE A 108 -1.92 11.66 14.92
CA PHE A 108 -1.02 12.61 14.26
C PHE A 108 0.46 12.19 14.35
N LEU A 109 0.90 11.71 15.51
CA LEU A 109 2.25 11.16 15.66
C LEU A 109 2.48 9.94 14.77
N GLY A 110 1.53 8.99 14.72
CA GLY A 110 1.60 7.83 13.83
C GLY A 110 1.67 8.25 12.35
N PHE A 111 0.87 9.25 11.95
CA PHE A 111 0.94 9.80 10.60
C PHE A 111 2.32 10.38 10.27
N LEU A 112 2.95 11.12 11.18
CA LEU A 112 4.28 11.70 10.95
C LEU A 112 5.34 10.60 10.72
N VAL A 113 5.30 9.54 11.53
CA VAL A 113 6.23 8.41 11.40
C VAL A 113 6.00 7.64 10.09
N SER A 114 4.76 7.33 9.76
CA SER A 114 4.41 6.69 8.49
C SER A 114 4.80 7.55 7.28
N ARG A 115 4.61 8.85 7.36
CA ARG A 115 5.04 9.81 6.33
C ARG A 115 6.56 9.78 6.14
N TYR A 116 7.32 9.74 7.24
CA TYR A 116 8.78 9.63 7.16
C TYR A 116 9.22 8.35 6.44
N ALA A 117 8.67 7.20 6.83
CA ALA A 117 8.98 5.92 6.20
C ALA A 117 8.62 5.88 4.71
N ASN A 118 7.45 6.42 4.35
CA ASN A 118 7.01 6.49 2.96
C ASN A 118 7.85 7.47 2.12
N ASN A 119 8.24 8.62 2.68
CA ASN A 119 9.14 9.56 1.99
C ASN A 119 10.51 8.93 1.74
N TRP A 120 11.07 8.24 2.73
CA TRP A 120 12.33 7.54 2.57
C TRP A 120 12.27 6.52 1.41
N ARG A 121 11.20 5.73 1.34
CA ARG A 121 10.98 4.78 0.26
C ARG A 121 10.83 5.48 -1.10
N TYR A 122 10.13 6.61 -1.13
CA TYR A 122 9.95 7.40 -2.35
C TYR A 122 11.28 7.95 -2.87
N GLU A 123 12.14 8.47 -2.01
CA GLU A 123 13.47 9.00 -2.35
C GLU A 123 14.41 7.92 -2.91
N HIS A 124 14.30 6.67 -2.42
CA HIS A 124 15.13 5.55 -2.87
C HIS A 124 14.47 4.70 -3.98
N ARG A 125 13.35 5.15 -4.52
CA ARG A 125 12.62 4.42 -5.56
C ARG A 125 13.43 4.23 -6.85
N GLU A 126 14.21 5.20 -7.24
CA GLU A 126 15.07 5.09 -8.43
C GLU A 126 16.14 4.01 -8.26
N GLU A 127 16.73 3.88 -7.07
CA GLU A 127 17.69 2.80 -6.76
C GLU A 127 17.01 1.43 -6.86
N GLU A 128 15.79 1.29 -6.33
CA GLU A 128 15.00 0.06 -6.44
C GLU A 128 14.71 -0.31 -7.89
N GLU A 129 14.24 0.65 -8.69
CA GLU A 129 13.92 0.45 -10.11
C GLU A 129 15.15 0.03 -10.91
N GLN A 130 16.32 0.62 -10.66
CA GLN A 130 17.57 0.25 -11.34
C GLN A 130 18.04 -1.16 -10.97
N LEU A 131 17.99 -1.54 -9.70
CA LEU A 131 18.38 -2.87 -9.24
C LEU A 131 17.41 -3.93 -9.77
N TYR A 132 16.12 -3.63 -9.77
CA TYR A 132 15.09 -4.50 -10.32
C TYR A 132 15.25 -4.69 -11.83
N ALA A 133 15.52 -3.62 -12.57
CA ALA A 133 15.75 -3.68 -14.01
C ALA A 133 16.97 -4.56 -14.36
N LYS A 134 18.08 -4.44 -13.61
CA LYS A 134 19.25 -5.32 -13.78
C LYS A 134 18.88 -6.79 -13.55
N LYS A 135 18.14 -7.08 -12.49
CA LYS A 135 17.68 -8.44 -12.17
C LYS A 135 16.83 -9.02 -13.29
N ILE A 136 15.86 -8.26 -13.80
CA ILE A 136 15.00 -8.69 -14.91
C ILE A 136 15.81 -8.89 -16.20
N TYR A 137 16.74 -8.02 -16.49
CA TYR A 137 17.58 -8.12 -17.68
C TYR A 137 18.39 -9.43 -17.70
N ILE A 138 19.08 -9.76 -16.61
CA ILE A 138 19.87 -11.01 -16.53
C ILE A 138 18.96 -12.24 -16.64
N ARG A 139 17.83 -12.23 -15.94
CA ARG A 139 16.85 -13.30 -16.03
C ARG A 139 16.33 -13.50 -17.46
N GLN A 140 15.94 -12.43 -18.14
CA GLN A 140 15.48 -12.50 -19.54
C GLN A 140 16.54 -13.02 -20.48
N LYS A 141 17.81 -12.68 -20.24
CA LYS A 141 18.93 -13.21 -21.03
C LYS A 141 19.18 -14.71 -20.76
N ALA A 142 19.09 -15.13 -19.51
CA ALA A 142 19.22 -16.55 -19.13
C ALA A 142 18.09 -17.41 -19.72
N GLU A 143 16.86 -16.89 -19.76
CA GLU A 143 15.70 -17.57 -20.31
C GLU A 143 15.58 -17.48 -21.85
N SER A 144 16.45 -16.70 -22.51
CA SER A 144 16.36 -16.46 -23.95
C SER A 144 16.78 -17.69 -24.76
N LEU A 145 15.87 -18.21 -25.57
CA LEU A 145 16.14 -19.31 -26.46
C LEU A 145 17.22 -18.98 -27.50
N THR A 146 17.34 -17.73 -27.91
CA THR A 146 18.36 -17.27 -28.86
C THR A 146 19.78 -17.38 -28.30
N LEU A 147 19.94 -17.18 -26.98
CA LEU A 147 21.24 -17.29 -26.29
C LEU A 147 21.50 -18.71 -25.75
N ALA A 148 20.49 -19.59 -25.73
CA ALA A 148 20.64 -20.92 -25.16
C ALA A 148 21.76 -21.77 -25.79
N LYS A 149 21.98 -21.61 -27.10
CA LYS A 149 23.05 -22.26 -27.84
C LYS A 149 24.43 -21.75 -27.39
N ASP A 150 24.58 -20.43 -27.31
CA ASP A 150 25.85 -19.79 -26.96
C ASP A 150 26.22 -20.09 -25.51
N ILE A 151 25.24 -20.03 -24.60
CA ILE A 151 25.42 -20.36 -23.18
C ILE A 151 25.97 -21.79 -23.05
N ARG A 152 25.45 -22.76 -23.83
CA ARG A 152 25.89 -24.15 -23.77
C ARG A 152 27.27 -24.36 -24.40
N ILE A 153 27.52 -23.73 -25.57
CA ILE A 153 28.79 -23.90 -26.30
C ILE A 153 29.94 -23.29 -25.52
N PHE A 154 29.74 -22.11 -24.92
CA PHE A 154 30.77 -21.39 -24.18
C PHE A 154 30.79 -21.72 -22.68
N GLY A 155 29.93 -22.59 -22.19
CA GLY A 155 29.87 -22.99 -20.78
C GLY A 155 29.56 -21.83 -19.81
N LEU A 156 28.74 -20.86 -20.25
CA LEU A 156 28.50 -19.63 -19.51
C LEU A 156 27.51 -19.78 -18.34
N GLN A 157 27.02 -20.97 -18.06
CA GLN A 157 26.01 -21.21 -17.00
C GLN A 157 26.48 -20.71 -15.64
N ASN A 158 27.65 -21.16 -15.20
CA ASN A 158 28.17 -20.78 -13.88
C ASN A 158 28.42 -19.28 -13.76
N TRP A 159 28.92 -18.64 -14.82
CA TRP A 159 29.12 -17.21 -14.87
C TRP A 159 27.81 -16.43 -14.80
N MET A 160 26.77 -16.89 -15.48
CA MET A 160 25.44 -16.27 -15.41
C MET A 160 24.81 -16.43 -14.03
N ASP A 161 24.99 -17.58 -13.39
CA ASP A 161 24.50 -17.84 -12.03
C ASP A 161 25.23 -16.94 -11.01
N GLU A 162 26.54 -16.78 -11.13
CA GLU A 162 27.32 -15.87 -10.27
C GLU A 162 26.81 -14.43 -10.38
N ILE A 163 26.60 -13.93 -11.61
CA ILE A 163 26.06 -12.57 -11.83
C ILE A 163 24.64 -12.46 -11.26
N ASN A 164 23.79 -13.46 -11.50
CA ASN A 164 22.43 -13.46 -10.97
C ASN A 164 22.42 -13.44 -9.44
N HIS A 165 23.26 -14.24 -8.80
CA HIS A 165 23.42 -14.24 -7.35
C HIS A 165 23.94 -12.90 -6.82
N ALA A 166 24.94 -12.31 -7.45
CA ALA A 166 25.48 -11.00 -7.06
C ALA A 166 24.41 -9.88 -7.12
N ILE A 167 23.65 -9.83 -8.23
CA ILE A 167 22.59 -8.85 -8.40
C ILE A 167 21.44 -9.11 -7.43
N HIS A 168 21.10 -10.39 -7.22
CA HIS A 168 20.05 -10.77 -6.27
C HIS A 168 20.41 -10.37 -4.83
N ASN A 169 21.63 -10.61 -4.40
CA ASN A 169 22.10 -10.21 -3.08
C ASN A 169 22.07 -8.69 -2.90
N THR A 170 22.54 -7.95 -3.88
CA THR A 170 22.47 -6.47 -3.84
C THR A 170 21.03 -5.96 -3.75
N TYR A 171 20.11 -6.59 -4.47
CA TYR A 171 18.68 -6.27 -4.39
C TYR A 171 18.08 -6.64 -3.03
N LEU A 172 18.47 -7.79 -2.45
CA LEU A 172 18.03 -8.20 -1.11
C LEU A 172 18.53 -7.23 -0.03
N ASP A 173 19.79 -6.80 -0.11
CA ASP A 173 20.36 -5.83 0.83
C ASP A 173 19.60 -4.49 0.78
N PHE A 174 19.25 -4.06 -0.41
CA PHE A 174 18.39 -2.88 -0.58
C PHE A 174 17.01 -3.11 0.05
N ARG A 175 16.35 -4.24 -0.24
CA ARG A 175 15.04 -4.58 0.35
C ARG A 175 15.09 -4.66 1.87
N LEU A 176 16.13 -5.23 2.44
CA LEU A 176 16.31 -5.28 3.89
C LEU A 176 16.45 -3.87 4.51
N ARG A 177 17.10 -2.94 3.83
CA ARG A 177 17.15 -1.52 4.28
C ARG A 177 15.76 -0.90 4.27
N CYS A 178 14.99 -1.09 3.21
CA CYS A 178 13.60 -0.63 3.11
C CYS A 178 12.73 -1.21 4.23
N GLU A 179 12.77 -2.53 4.42
CA GLU A 179 11.98 -3.23 5.43
C GLU A 179 12.34 -2.78 6.86
N LYS A 180 13.61 -2.49 7.16
CA LYS A 180 14.02 -1.95 8.46
C LYS A 180 13.38 -0.59 8.74
N VAL A 181 13.31 0.29 7.75
CA VAL A 181 12.67 1.61 7.91
C VAL A 181 11.16 1.47 8.12
N LEU A 182 10.50 0.60 7.36
CA LEU A 182 9.08 0.31 7.53
C LEU A 182 8.78 -0.33 8.89
N LEU A 183 9.61 -1.29 9.31
CA LEU A 183 9.48 -1.98 10.60
C LEU A 183 9.59 -1.00 11.78
N LEU A 184 10.46 0.00 11.72
CA LEU A 184 10.51 1.06 12.73
C LEU A 184 9.19 1.83 12.78
N GLY A 185 8.57 2.10 11.64
CA GLY A 185 7.23 2.69 11.55
C GLY A 185 6.18 1.83 12.24
N ASP A 186 6.14 0.55 11.90
CA ASP A 186 5.18 -0.42 12.44
C ASP A 186 5.35 -0.60 13.96
N ILE A 187 6.58 -0.72 14.47
CA ILE A 187 6.85 -0.81 15.90
C ILE A 187 6.34 0.45 16.63
N THR A 188 6.61 1.63 16.06
CA THR A 188 6.13 2.88 16.65
C THR A 188 4.61 2.93 16.70
N ASP A 189 3.92 2.49 15.64
CA ASP A 189 2.47 2.44 15.60
C ASP A 189 1.89 1.46 16.65
N VAL A 190 2.51 0.29 16.81
CA VAL A 190 2.13 -0.67 17.86
C VAL A 190 2.27 -0.05 19.25
N ILE A 191 3.39 0.64 19.55
CA ILE A 191 3.61 1.29 20.84
C ILE A 191 2.55 2.39 21.07
N LEU A 192 2.31 3.25 20.08
CA LEU A 192 1.30 4.30 20.17
C LEU A 192 -0.12 3.70 20.36
N THR A 193 -0.42 2.60 19.70
CA THR A 193 -1.69 1.90 19.82
C THR A 193 -1.89 1.31 21.21
N ILE A 194 -0.88 0.66 21.77
CA ILE A 194 -0.93 0.12 23.14
C ILE A 194 -1.10 1.25 24.16
N ALA A 195 -0.32 2.33 24.02
CA ALA A 195 -0.43 3.48 24.92
C ALA A 195 -1.82 4.13 24.86
N ARG A 196 -2.33 4.39 23.65
CA ARG A 196 -3.66 4.95 23.42
C ARG A 196 -4.77 4.09 24.01
N ASN A 197 -4.77 2.80 23.69
CA ASN A 197 -5.80 1.88 24.16
C ASN A 197 -5.70 1.68 25.67
N GLY A 198 -4.51 1.55 26.24
CA GLY A 198 -4.29 1.42 27.67
C GLY A 198 -4.84 2.62 28.44
N ILE A 199 -4.52 3.83 28.01
CA ILE A 199 -5.03 5.07 28.63
C ILE A 199 -6.55 5.16 28.46
N ALA A 200 -7.08 4.88 27.27
CA ALA A 200 -8.53 4.92 27.02
C ALA A 200 -9.30 3.93 27.91
N TYR A 201 -8.81 2.70 28.02
CA TYR A 201 -9.45 1.68 28.84
C TYR A 201 -9.35 1.96 30.33
N ALA A 202 -8.18 2.42 30.81
CA ALA A 202 -8.03 2.85 32.21
C ALA A 202 -9.00 3.97 32.56
N TYR A 203 -9.18 4.93 31.66
CA TYR A 203 -10.15 6.01 31.85
C TYR A 203 -11.61 5.51 31.82
N LEU A 204 -11.98 4.63 30.89
CA LEU A 204 -13.32 4.07 30.84
C LEU A 204 -13.66 3.29 32.12
N LEU A 205 -12.69 2.53 32.65
CA LEU A 205 -12.84 1.84 33.95
C LEU A 205 -13.03 2.84 35.10
N HIS A 206 -12.19 3.89 35.14
CA HIS A 206 -12.35 4.94 36.14
C HIS A 206 -13.73 5.63 36.05
N LEU A 207 -14.18 5.92 34.82
CA LEU A 207 -15.50 6.54 34.62
C LEU A 207 -16.66 5.62 35.05
N THR A 208 -16.52 4.32 34.79
CA THR A 208 -17.54 3.31 35.24
C THR A 208 -17.62 3.24 36.74
N LEU A 209 -16.47 3.27 37.44
CA LEU A 209 -16.41 3.20 38.90
C LEU A 209 -16.89 4.48 39.59
N THR A 210 -16.61 5.65 39.00
CA THR A 210 -16.87 6.96 39.64
C THR A 210 -18.21 7.57 39.22
N LYS A 211 -18.63 7.41 37.99
CA LYS A 211 -19.85 8.03 37.45
C LYS A 211 -20.99 7.02 37.17
N GLY A 212 -20.78 5.71 37.44
CA GLY A 212 -21.83 4.71 37.29
C GLY A 212 -22.31 4.52 35.85
N LEU A 213 -21.37 4.50 34.88
CA LEU A 213 -21.71 4.20 33.48
C LEU A 213 -22.43 2.87 33.37
N SER A 214 -23.49 2.82 32.57
CA SER A 214 -24.15 1.56 32.28
C SER A 214 -23.24 0.60 31.51
N VAL A 215 -23.44 -0.70 31.72
CA VAL A 215 -22.64 -1.73 31.00
C VAL A 215 -22.76 -1.59 29.49
N SER A 216 -23.91 -1.20 28.97
CA SER A 216 -24.12 -0.95 27.54
C SER A 216 -23.32 0.23 27.01
N GLN A 217 -23.22 1.32 27.77
CA GLN A 217 -22.39 2.49 27.40
C GLN A 217 -20.91 2.13 27.47
N PHE A 218 -20.49 1.38 28.50
CA PHE A 218 -19.10 0.90 28.57
C PHE A 218 -18.70 0.07 27.34
N LEU A 219 -19.55 -0.92 26.99
CA LEU A 219 -19.30 -1.75 25.80
C LEU A 219 -19.29 -0.94 24.49
N LEU A 220 -20.20 0.04 24.37
CA LEU A 220 -20.23 0.92 23.20
C LEU A 220 -18.92 1.72 23.06
N TYR A 221 -18.47 2.37 24.12
CA TYR A 221 -17.23 3.15 24.08
C TYR A 221 -15.99 2.28 23.93
N PHE A 222 -15.96 1.13 24.61
CA PHE A 222 -14.88 0.16 24.47
C PHE A 222 -14.72 -0.32 23.03
N THR A 223 -15.84 -0.69 22.39
CA THR A 223 -15.86 -1.12 21.00
C THR A 223 -15.49 0.04 20.05
N ALA A 224 -15.98 1.25 20.33
CA ALA A 224 -15.66 2.42 19.55
C ALA A 224 -14.15 2.76 19.58
N PHE A 225 -13.50 2.70 20.74
CA PHE A 225 -12.05 2.89 20.86
C PHE A 225 -11.26 1.80 20.14
N SER A 226 -11.63 0.54 20.32
CA SER A 226 -10.97 -0.58 19.65
C SER A 226 -11.07 -0.48 18.13
N THR A 227 -12.24 -0.11 17.61
CA THR A 227 -12.48 0.01 16.17
C THR A 227 -11.82 1.28 15.61
N PHE A 228 -11.82 2.38 16.35
CA PHE A 228 -11.16 3.63 15.95
C PHE A 228 -9.66 3.43 15.68
N THR A 229 -9.01 2.54 16.43
CA THR A 229 -7.61 2.18 16.27
C THR A 229 -7.30 1.59 14.88
N THR A 230 -8.26 0.91 14.27
CA THR A 230 -8.08 0.29 12.93
C THR A 230 -8.33 1.27 11.78
N TRP A 231 -8.98 2.40 12.04
CA TRP A 231 -9.29 3.45 11.04
C TRP A 231 -8.23 4.52 10.97
#